data_a27bc80c655b20671ff31e049fa44956
#
_entry.id   a27bc80c655b20671ff31e049fa44956
#
_cell.length_a   1.000
_cell.length_b   1.000
_cell.length_c   1.000
_cell.angle_alpha   90.00
_cell.angle_beta   90.00
_cell.angle_gamma   90.00
#
_symmetry.space_group_name_H-M   'P 1'
#
loop_
_entity.id
_entity.type
_entity.pdbx_description
1 polymer ?
#
loop_
_entity_poly.entity_id
_entity_poly.type
_entity_poly.pdbx_seq_one_letter_code
_entity_poly.pdbx_strand_id
1 'polypeptide(L)'
;MSGEKIKIVLLILGAFVIGSLWTKVQYLEKTKNQPPLPTNNVAQAPSDNGAPIKVSVDDDPVLGDKNAKITLIDFSDYECPFCKRHFTDTYPQLKKDYIDTGKVKMVFRDLPLNFHVNATQEAEAAECARKQGGDAVYFQYHDQIFTKTTSNGTGLALEQLPIIAKDLKLNVDQFQQCLDSGEFKNEVEKDLADAAKVGATGTPTFFIGRSTADGVIDGIKIVGAQPFSAFKAIIDEKLK
;
A
#
# COMPACT_ATOMS: atom_id res chain seq x y z
N MET A 1 -23.63 -63.34 12.24
CA MET A 1 -22.32 -63.21 11.58
C MET A 1 -21.42 -64.27 12.15
N SER A 2 -20.78 -65.11 11.32
CA SER A 2 -19.89 -66.16 11.79
C SER A 2 -18.63 -65.56 12.39
N GLY A 3 -18.04 -66.22 13.41
CA GLY A 3 -16.86 -65.73 14.15
C GLY A 3 -15.64 -65.38 13.27
N GLU A 4 -15.54 -65.96 12.07
CA GLU A 4 -14.49 -65.65 11.10
C GLU A 4 -14.66 -64.24 10.50
N LYS A 5 -15.90 -63.84 10.21
CA LYS A 5 -16.15 -62.46 9.66
C LYS A 5 -15.81 -61.39 10.69
N ILE A 6 -16.01 -61.66 11.98
CA ILE A 6 -15.65 -60.71 13.06
C ILE A 6 -14.12 -60.62 13.20
N LYS A 7 -13.36 -61.70 13.07
CA LYS A 7 -11.90 -61.70 13.11
C LYS A 7 -11.29 -60.91 11.95
N ILE A 8 -11.85 -61.01 10.74
CA ILE A 8 -11.40 -60.28 9.55
C ILE A 8 -11.65 -58.75 9.72
N VAL A 9 -12.82 -58.37 10.22
CA VAL A 9 -13.14 -56.96 10.48
C VAL A 9 -12.23 -56.36 11.54
N LEU A 10 -11.90 -57.09 12.62
CA LEU A 10 -10.97 -56.63 13.65
C LEU A 10 -9.52 -56.49 13.14
N LEU A 11 -9.06 -57.37 12.24
CA LEU A 11 -7.77 -57.27 11.60
C LEU A 11 -7.66 -56.08 10.65
N ILE A 12 -8.70 -55.78 9.88
CA ILE A 12 -8.74 -54.62 9.00
C ILE A 12 -8.76 -53.29 9.79
N LEU A 13 -9.54 -53.22 10.86
CA LEU A 13 -9.58 -52.07 11.75
C LEU A 13 -8.24 -51.85 12.46
N GLY A 14 -7.58 -52.95 12.92
CA GLY A 14 -6.25 -52.90 13.52
C GLY A 14 -5.18 -52.38 12.56
N ALA A 15 -5.17 -52.82 11.30
CA ALA A 15 -4.26 -52.36 10.26
C ALA A 15 -4.47 -50.88 9.92
N PHE A 16 -5.74 -50.42 9.92
CA PHE A 16 -6.05 -49.00 9.65
C PHE A 16 -5.58 -48.09 10.78
N VAL A 17 -5.74 -48.49 12.02
CA VAL A 17 -5.25 -47.71 13.20
C VAL A 17 -3.73 -47.66 13.24
N ILE A 18 -3.05 -48.79 12.99
CA ILE A 18 -1.58 -48.83 12.97
C ILE A 18 -1.04 -47.99 11.79
N GLY A 19 -1.65 -48.07 10.61
CA GLY A 19 -1.26 -47.26 9.44
C GLY A 19 -1.43 -45.76 9.69
N SER A 20 -2.53 -45.35 10.32
CA SER A 20 -2.78 -43.92 10.63
C SER A 20 -1.85 -43.37 11.71
N LEU A 21 -1.47 -44.19 12.69
CA LEU A 21 -0.48 -43.84 13.72
C LEU A 21 0.93 -43.73 13.11
N TRP A 22 1.30 -44.63 12.22
CA TRP A 22 2.62 -44.58 11.57
C TRP A 22 2.77 -43.38 10.65
N THR A 23 1.73 -43.01 9.92
CA THR A 23 1.71 -41.80 9.08
C THR A 23 1.83 -40.52 9.93
N LYS A 24 1.16 -40.49 11.10
CA LYS A 24 1.29 -39.37 12.04
C LYS A 24 2.73 -39.26 12.62
N VAL A 25 3.33 -40.39 12.97
CA VAL A 25 4.71 -40.41 13.48
C VAL A 25 5.70 -39.92 12.43
N GLN A 26 5.60 -40.42 11.19
CA GLN A 26 6.44 -39.94 10.08
C GLN A 26 6.22 -38.46 9.77
N TYR A 27 5.00 -37.96 9.89
CA TYR A 27 4.71 -36.54 9.73
C TYR A 27 5.36 -35.68 10.84
N LEU A 28 5.29 -36.14 12.07
CA LEU A 28 5.91 -35.46 13.21
C LEU A 28 7.46 -35.54 13.19
N GLU A 29 8.05 -36.63 12.69
CA GLU A 29 9.49 -36.71 12.49
C GLU A 29 9.99 -35.82 11.34
N LYS A 30 9.21 -35.71 10.26
CA LYS A 30 9.52 -34.75 9.18
C LYS A 30 9.45 -33.29 9.62
N THR A 31 8.51 -32.95 10.50
CA THR A 31 8.42 -31.59 11.05
C THR A 31 9.50 -31.28 12.09
N LYS A 32 10.03 -32.31 12.79
CA LYS A 32 11.13 -32.15 13.75
C LYS A 32 12.50 -31.94 13.08
N ASN A 33 12.67 -32.47 11.87
CA ASN A 33 13.92 -32.38 11.10
C ASN A 33 13.86 -31.31 9.98
N GLN A 34 12.80 -30.49 9.93
CA GLN A 34 12.88 -29.27 9.11
C GLN A 34 13.91 -28.35 9.78
N PRO A 35 14.93 -27.88 9.01
CA PRO A 35 15.75 -26.79 9.50
C PRO A 35 14.79 -25.66 9.91
N PRO A 36 15.08 -24.94 10.99
CA PRO A 36 14.26 -23.80 11.38
C PRO A 36 14.04 -22.98 10.13
N LEU A 37 12.76 -22.70 9.82
CA LEU A 37 12.41 -21.72 8.78
C LEU A 37 13.36 -20.56 8.97
N PRO A 38 14.05 -20.10 7.91
CA PRO A 38 14.89 -18.94 8.07
C PRO A 38 14.02 -17.92 8.78
N THR A 39 14.40 -17.60 10.01
CA THR A 39 13.87 -16.41 10.68
C THR A 39 13.96 -15.37 9.60
N ASN A 40 12.81 -14.84 9.16
CA ASN A 40 12.78 -13.71 8.27
C ASN A 40 13.67 -12.65 8.95
N ASN A 41 14.97 -12.71 8.68
CA ASN A 41 15.70 -11.51 8.51
C ASN A 41 14.95 -10.83 7.38
N VAL A 42 13.95 -10.02 7.75
CA VAL A 42 13.49 -8.93 6.92
C VAL A 42 14.80 -8.24 6.60
N ALA A 43 15.35 -8.59 5.44
CA ALA A 43 16.46 -7.85 4.90
C ALA A 43 15.94 -6.42 4.98
N GLN A 44 16.51 -5.62 5.88
CA GLN A 44 16.37 -4.19 5.80
C GLN A 44 16.76 -3.89 4.37
N ALA A 45 15.73 -3.64 3.52
CA ALA A 45 16.00 -3.05 2.23
C ALA A 45 16.89 -1.86 2.55
N PRO A 46 18.04 -1.70 1.88
CA PRO A 46 18.89 -0.59 2.15
C PRO A 46 18.00 0.67 2.06
N SER A 47 17.75 1.33 3.20
CA SER A 47 17.53 2.74 3.16
C SER A 47 18.76 3.21 2.42
N ASP A 48 18.57 3.67 1.17
CA ASP A 48 19.64 4.33 0.45
C ASP A 48 20.02 5.51 1.34
N ASN A 49 21.07 5.33 2.18
CA ASN A 49 21.65 6.40 3.00
C ASN A 49 22.38 7.38 2.10
N GLY A 50 21.90 7.52 0.85
CA GLY A 50 22.31 8.53 -0.10
C GLY A 50 22.06 9.93 0.45
N ALA A 51 22.73 10.89 -0.13
CA ALA A 51 22.49 12.31 0.16
C ALA A 51 20.99 12.63 0.02
N PRO A 52 20.44 13.52 0.87
CA PRO A 52 19.03 13.93 0.74
C PRO A 52 18.71 14.40 -0.68
N ILE A 53 17.55 14.00 -1.17
CA ILE A 53 17.07 14.33 -2.52
C ILE A 53 16.08 15.49 -2.41
N LYS A 54 16.23 16.52 -3.24
CA LYS A 54 15.26 17.61 -3.30
C LYS A 54 13.98 17.13 -4.01
N VAL A 55 12.86 17.17 -3.28
CA VAL A 55 11.56 16.75 -3.78
C VAL A 55 10.53 17.83 -3.47
N SER A 56 9.77 18.26 -4.47
CA SER A 56 8.67 19.22 -4.32
C SER A 56 7.42 18.52 -3.82
N VAL A 57 6.64 19.21 -2.98
CA VAL A 57 5.26 18.82 -2.65
C VAL A 57 4.28 19.21 -3.75
N ASP A 58 4.68 20.13 -4.63
CA ASP A 58 3.87 20.70 -5.71
C ASP A 58 2.48 21.18 -5.25
N ASP A 59 1.48 21.01 -6.10
CA ASP A 59 0.06 21.29 -5.81
C ASP A 59 -0.76 20.03 -5.46
N ASP A 60 -0.07 18.95 -5.12
CA ASP A 60 -0.62 17.65 -4.80
C ASP A 60 -1.45 17.60 -3.51
N PRO A 61 -2.33 16.59 -3.34
CA PRO A 61 -3.18 16.48 -2.18
C PRO A 61 -2.39 16.28 -0.88
N VAL A 62 -2.78 17.01 0.14
CA VAL A 62 -2.13 17.01 1.46
C VAL A 62 -3.07 16.44 2.51
N LEU A 63 -2.62 15.40 3.24
CA LEU A 63 -3.26 14.88 4.43
C LEU A 63 -2.58 15.39 5.69
N GLY A 64 -3.37 15.85 6.64
CA GLY A 64 -2.90 16.35 7.94
C GLY A 64 -2.76 17.87 7.99
N ASP A 65 -2.02 18.36 8.98
CA ASP A 65 -1.79 19.80 9.15
C ASP A 65 -0.82 20.31 8.08
N LYS A 66 -1.28 21.25 7.24
CA LYS A 66 -0.44 21.87 6.19
C LYS A 66 0.81 22.57 6.76
N ASN A 67 0.78 22.91 8.05
CA ASN A 67 1.91 23.54 8.76
C ASN A 67 2.77 22.51 9.53
N ALA A 68 2.53 21.21 9.38
CA ALA A 68 3.32 20.16 10.03
C ALA A 68 4.81 20.33 9.74
N LYS A 69 5.64 20.07 10.76
CA LYS A 69 7.11 20.26 10.67
C LYS A 69 7.79 19.28 9.71
N ILE A 70 7.18 18.14 9.48
CA ILE A 70 7.71 17.07 8.61
C ILE A 70 6.75 16.85 7.47
N THR A 71 7.30 16.66 6.28
CA THR A 71 6.58 16.23 5.08
C THR A 71 7.01 14.81 4.73
N LEU A 72 6.04 13.95 4.51
CA LEU A 72 6.16 12.62 3.90
C LEU A 72 5.53 12.69 2.51
N ILE A 73 6.32 12.54 1.45
CA ILE A 73 5.82 12.43 0.08
C ILE A 73 5.77 10.95 -0.28
N ASP A 74 4.62 10.46 -0.77
CA ASP A 74 4.35 9.08 -1.18
C ASP A 74 4.06 9.04 -2.68
N PHE A 75 5.01 8.54 -3.48
CA PHE A 75 4.78 8.18 -4.87
C PHE A 75 4.21 6.76 -4.94
N SER A 76 2.96 6.65 -5.30
CA SER A 76 2.19 5.41 -5.15
C SER A 76 1.33 5.08 -6.36
N ASP A 77 0.87 3.83 -6.41
CA ASP A 77 0.05 3.27 -7.48
C ASP A 77 -1.08 2.44 -6.84
N TYR A 78 -2.32 2.75 -7.17
CA TYR A 78 -3.50 2.12 -6.57
C TYR A 78 -3.58 0.61 -6.84
N GLU A 79 -3.03 0.15 -7.97
CA GLU A 79 -3.02 -1.25 -8.36
C GLU A 79 -1.74 -2.00 -7.95
N CYS A 80 -0.79 -1.33 -7.30
CA CYS A 80 0.43 -1.97 -6.82
C CYS A 80 0.18 -2.76 -5.52
N PRO A 81 0.48 -4.06 -5.47
CA PRO A 81 0.28 -4.88 -4.27
C PRO A 81 1.16 -4.43 -3.09
N PHE A 82 2.30 -3.81 -3.36
CA PHE A 82 3.14 -3.24 -2.30
C PHE A 82 2.57 -1.93 -1.74
N CYS A 83 1.93 -1.08 -2.58
CA CYS A 83 1.20 0.10 -2.12
C CYS A 83 0.00 -0.30 -1.26
N LYS A 84 -0.76 -1.29 -1.71
CA LYS A 84 -1.85 -1.90 -0.91
C LYS A 84 -1.33 -2.42 0.44
N ARG A 85 -0.18 -3.09 0.47
CA ARG A 85 0.43 -3.57 1.72
C ARG A 85 0.83 -2.41 2.62
N HIS A 86 1.44 -1.34 2.08
CA HIS A 86 1.74 -0.13 2.84
C HIS A 86 0.46 0.47 3.45
N PHE A 87 -0.59 0.60 2.64
CA PHE A 87 -1.89 1.12 3.08
C PHE A 87 -2.49 0.30 4.24
N THR A 88 -2.38 -1.04 4.20
CA THR A 88 -2.96 -1.89 5.25
C THR A 88 -2.12 -1.99 6.51
N ASP A 89 -0.78 -2.05 6.38
CA ASP A 89 0.10 -2.45 7.48
C ASP A 89 0.79 -1.25 8.15
N THR A 90 1.15 -0.22 7.37
CA THR A 90 2.02 0.88 7.84
C THR A 90 1.26 2.21 7.94
N TYR A 91 0.49 2.55 6.91
CA TYR A 91 -0.23 3.82 6.85
C TYR A 91 -1.14 4.10 8.05
N PRO A 92 -1.92 3.12 8.61
CA PRO A 92 -2.76 3.39 9.77
C PRO A 92 -1.96 3.84 11.01
N GLN A 93 -0.75 3.30 11.20
CA GLN A 93 0.13 3.68 12.30
C GLN A 93 0.76 5.06 12.06
N LEU A 94 1.21 5.35 10.82
CA LEU A 94 1.69 6.68 10.43
C LEU A 94 0.62 7.75 10.63
N LYS A 95 -0.61 7.45 10.18
CA LYS A 95 -1.74 8.35 10.33
C LYS A 95 -2.01 8.67 11.79
N LYS A 96 -2.19 7.63 12.62
CA LYS A 96 -2.51 7.77 14.04
C LYS A 96 -1.44 8.51 14.84
N ASP A 97 -0.16 8.14 14.66
CA ASP A 97 0.92 8.57 15.57
C ASP A 97 1.57 9.89 15.13
N TYR A 98 1.45 10.25 13.84
CA TYR A 98 2.15 11.40 13.27
C TYR A 98 1.23 12.36 12.52
N ILE A 99 0.35 11.89 11.61
CA ILE A 99 -0.45 12.76 10.76
C ILE A 99 -1.60 13.38 11.58
N ASP A 100 -2.39 12.56 12.26
CA ASP A 100 -3.53 13.03 13.09
C ASP A 100 -3.06 13.85 14.31
N THR A 101 -1.77 13.74 14.67
CA THR A 101 -1.17 14.55 15.75
C THR A 101 -0.53 15.84 15.26
N GLY A 102 -0.61 16.15 13.96
CA GLY A 102 -0.07 17.38 13.35
C GLY A 102 1.46 17.44 13.25
N LYS A 103 2.16 16.33 13.51
CA LYS A 103 3.64 16.28 13.41
C LYS A 103 4.14 16.12 11.99
N VAL A 104 3.39 15.37 11.17
CA VAL A 104 3.68 15.05 9.78
C VAL A 104 2.48 15.44 8.92
N LYS A 105 2.74 16.01 7.76
CA LYS A 105 1.80 16.03 6.64
C LYS A 105 2.23 15.01 5.59
N MET A 106 1.27 14.31 5.00
CA MET A 106 1.50 13.41 3.89
C MET A 106 1.03 14.07 2.59
N VAL A 107 1.87 13.99 1.57
CA VAL A 107 1.55 14.38 0.19
C VAL A 107 1.52 13.12 -0.64
N PHE A 108 0.42 12.89 -1.35
CA PHE A 108 0.31 11.73 -2.23
C PHE A 108 0.56 12.17 -3.66
N ARG A 109 1.40 11.43 -4.37
CA ARG A 109 1.76 11.69 -5.76
C ARG A 109 1.53 10.44 -6.59
N ASP A 110 0.86 10.60 -7.71
CA ASP A 110 0.45 9.51 -8.56
C ASP A 110 1.63 8.96 -9.37
N LEU A 111 1.90 7.65 -9.21
CA LEU A 111 2.91 6.95 -9.99
C LEU A 111 2.33 5.66 -10.59
N PRO A 112 1.30 5.76 -11.45
CA PRO A 112 0.72 4.58 -12.09
C PRO A 112 1.76 3.90 -12.98
N LEU A 113 2.05 2.63 -12.70
CA LEU A 113 3.01 1.85 -13.48
C LEU A 113 2.35 1.37 -14.77
N ASN A 114 3.07 1.45 -15.87
CA ASN A 114 2.54 1.21 -17.22
C ASN A 114 1.95 -0.19 -17.47
N PHE A 115 2.26 -1.15 -16.62
CA PHE A 115 1.71 -2.51 -16.66
C PHE A 115 0.49 -2.70 -15.72
N HIS A 116 0.13 -1.68 -14.95
CA HIS A 116 -1.09 -1.65 -14.14
C HIS A 116 -2.19 -0.90 -14.91
N VAL A 117 -2.98 -1.66 -15.66
CA VAL A 117 -3.89 -1.13 -16.70
C VAL A 117 -4.89 -0.10 -16.19
N ASN A 118 -5.42 -0.29 -14.97
CA ASN A 118 -6.45 0.57 -14.39
C ASN A 118 -5.87 1.75 -13.58
N ALA A 119 -4.59 1.69 -13.18
CA ALA A 119 -4.00 2.62 -12.23
C ALA A 119 -4.07 4.10 -12.64
N THR A 120 -3.89 4.40 -13.93
CA THR A 120 -3.99 5.78 -14.44
C THR A 120 -5.40 6.34 -14.28
N GLN A 121 -6.44 5.55 -14.60
CA GLN A 121 -7.81 6.01 -14.42
C GLN A 121 -8.21 6.11 -12.96
N GLU A 122 -7.65 5.29 -12.09
CA GLU A 122 -7.85 5.38 -10.64
C GLU A 122 -7.22 6.66 -10.06
N ALA A 123 -6.03 7.03 -10.52
CA ALA A 123 -5.37 8.30 -10.19
C ALA A 123 -6.19 9.50 -10.65
N GLU A 124 -6.58 9.57 -11.92
CA GLU A 124 -7.44 10.62 -12.45
C GLU A 124 -8.80 10.71 -11.72
N ALA A 125 -9.36 9.58 -11.30
CA ALA A 125 -10.60 9.52 -10.53
C ALA A 125 -10.45 10.14 -9.14
N ALA A 126 -9.32 9.92 -8.46
CA ALA A 126 -9.03 10.53 -7.17
C ALA A 126 -8.93 12.06 -7.29
N GLU A 127 -8.29 12.57 -8.35
CA GLU A 127 -8.25 14.01 -8.63
C GLU A 127 -9.63 14.58 -9.00
N CYS A 128 -10.46 13.84 -9.75
CA CYS A 128 -11.86 14.24 -10.01
C CYS A 128 -12.68 14.34 -8.72
N ALA A 129 -12.42 13.46 -7.74
CA ALA A 129 -13.04 13.57 -6.43
C ALA A 129 -12.52 14.79 -5.65
N ARG A 130 -11.20 15.05 -5.69
CA ARG A 130 -10.55 16.24 -5.11
C ARG A 130 -11.15 17.53 -5.63
N LYS A 131 -11.42 17.63 -6.92
CA LYS A 131 -12.05 18.79 -7.55
C LYS A 131 -13.38 19.19 -6.91
N GLN A 132 -14.12 18.21 -6.38
CA GLN A 132 -15.43 18.46 -5.76
C GLN A 132 -15.36 18.77 -4.26
N GLY A 133 -14.33 18.29 -3.54
CA GLY A 133 -14.31 18.42 -2.10
C GLY A 133 -12.92 18.67 -1.50
N GLY A 134 -11.92 18.97 -2.33
CA GLY A 134 -10.56 19.26 -1.89
C GLY A 134 -9.82 18.05 -1.35
N ASP A 135 -8.68 18.30 -0.70
CA ASP A 135 -7.77 17.24 -0.21
C ASP A 135 -8.48 16.23 0.72
N ALA A 136 -9.42 16.69 1.53
CA ALA A 136 -10.15 15.81 2.43
C ALA A 136 -10.97 14.74 1.70
N VAL A 137 -11.60 15.11 0.58
CA VAL A 137 -12.37 14.17 -0.24
C VAL A 137 -11.44 13.31 -1.09
N TYR A 138 -10.31 13.87 -1.56
CA TYR A 138 -9.27 13.07 -2.21
C TYR A 138 -8.88 11.87 -1.34
N PHE A 139 -8.49 12.11 -0.08
CA PHE A 139 -8.06 11.02 0.80
C PHE A 139 -9.19 10.07 1.20
N GLN A 140 -10.43 10.51 1.27
CA GLN A 140 -11.57 9.60 1.43
C GLN A 140 -11.71 8.68 0.21
N TYR A 141 -11.53 9.22 -1.00
CA TYR A 141 -11.61 8.48 -2.24
C TYR A 141 -10.41 7.51 -2.38
N HIS A 142 -9.20 7.98 -2.11
CA HIS A 142 -7.96 7.20 -2.00
C HIS A 142 -8.14 5.98 -1.08
N ASP A 143 -8.65 6.19 0.13
CA ASP A 143 -8.85 5.11 1.09
C ASP A 143 -9.87 4.07 0.58
N GLN A 144 -10.91 4.51 -0.16
CA GLN A 144 -11.88 3.61 -0.77
C GLN A 144 -11.27 2.77 -1.90
N ILE A 145 -10.45 3.36 -2.78
CA ILE A 145 -9.75 2.60 -3.83
C ILE A 145 -8.87 1.54 -3.18
N PHE A 146 -7.97 1.92 -2.28
CA PHE A 146 -7.09 0.96 -1.61
C PHE A 146 -7.84 -0.08 -0.78
N THR A 147 -8.98 0.24 -0.22
CA THR A 147 -9.81 -0.74 0.50
C THR A 147 -10.40 -1.78 -0.44
N LYS A 148 -10.87 -1.36 -1.61
CA LYS A 148 -11.62 -2.20 -2.56
C LYS A 148 -10.75 -2.98 -3.54
N THR A 149 -9.63 -2.40 -3.99
CA THR A 149 -8.76 -3.07 -4.97
C THR A 149 -8.19 -4.39 -4.47
N THR A 150 -8.06 -5.37 -5.35
CA THR A 150 -7.27 -6.60 -5.15
C THR A 150 -5.88 -6.50 -5.75
N SER A 151 -5.52 -5.33 -6.30
CA SER A 151 -4.23 -4.99 -6.92
C SER A 151 -3.93 -5.76 -8.22
N ASN A 152 -2.68 -5.74 -8.67
CA ASN A 152 -2.15 -6.41 -9.86
C ASN A 152 -2.68 -5.87 -11.20
N GLY A 153 -2.98 -4.58 -11.25
CA GLY A 153 -3.23 -3.83 -12.47
C GLY A 153 -4.69 -3.77 -12.92
N THR A 154 -5.55 -4.63 -12.41
CA THR A 154 -6.99 -4.68 -12.69
C THR A 154 -7.81 -5.09 -11.47
N GLY A 155 -7.28 -4.87 -10.29
CA GLY A 155 -7.87 -5.33 -9.03
C GLY A 155 -9.13 -4.60 -8.63
N LEU A 156 -9.30 -3.35 -9.09
CA LEU A 156 -10.54 -2.61 -9.00
C LEU A 156 -11.15 -2.48 -10.40
N ALA A 157 -12.37 -2.98 -10.58
CA ALA A 157 -13.10 -2.78 -11.83
C ALA A 157 -13.43 -1.28 -11.99
N LEU A 158 -13.19 -0.71 -13.17
CA LEU A 158 -13.36 0.74 -13.42
C LEU A 158 -14.78 1.25 -13.18
N GLU A 159 -15.78 0.37 -13.34
CA GLU A 159 -17.18 0.66 -13.02
C GLU A 159 -17.42 0.95 -11.53
N GLN A 160 -16.46 0.61 -10.67
CA GLN A 160 -16.51 0.93 -9.23
C GLN A 160 -16.17 2.41 -8.97
N LEU A 161 -15.46 3.10 -9.86
CA LEU A 161 -15.02 4.47 -9.65
C LEU A 161 -16.22 5.45 -9.42
N PRO A 162 -17.26 5.50 -10.29
CA PRO A 162 -18.43 6.33 -10.00
C PRO A 162 -19.27 5.83 -8.81
N ILE A 163 -19.19 4.54 -8.46
CA ILE A 163 -19.86 4.01 -7.27
C ILE A 163 -19.20 4.55 -6.00
N ILE A 164 -17.87 4.60 -5.95
CA ILE A 164 -17.12 5.21 -4.84
C ILE A 164 -17.47 6.69 -4.72
N ALA A 165 -17.54 7.43 -5.84
CA ALA A 165 -17.94 8.83 -5.84
C ALA A 165 -19.35 9.01 -5.25
N LYS A 166 -20.30 8.14 -5.63
CA LYS A 166 -21.66 8.13 -5.08
C LYS A 166 -21.68 7.84 -3.58
N ASP A 167 -20.92 6.85 -3.11
CA ASP A 167 -20.83 6.48 -1.69
C ASP A 167 -20.31 7.66 -0.86
N LEU A 168 -19.39 8.45 -1.41
CA LEU A 168 -18.86 9.68 -0.84
C LEU A 168 -19.77 10.90 -1.03
N LYS A 169 -20.98 10.72 -1.60
CA LYS A 169 -21.98 11.76 -1.84
C LYS A 169 -21.52 12.87 -2.79
N LEU A 170 -20.64 12.54 -3.70
CA LEU A 170 -20.21 13.44 -4.78
C LEU A 170 -21.27 13.53 -5.87
N ASN A 171 -21.21 14.58 -6.67
CA ASN A 171 -22.01 14.67 -7.88
C ASN A 171 -21.45 13.70 -8.92
N VAL A 172 -22.15 12.58 -9.13
CA VAL A 172 -21.69 11.48 -10.01
C VAL A 172 -21.60 11.92 -11.47
N ASP A 173 -22.51 12.77 -11.94
CA ASP A 173 -22.50 13.24 -13.33
C ASP A 173 -21.28 14.14 -13.59
N GLN A 174 -20.97 15.06 -12.68
CA GLN A 174 -19.78 15.89 -12.75
C GLN A 174 -18.49 15.07 -12.62
N PHE A 175 -18.48 14.07 -11.75
CA PHE A 175 -17.36 13.15 -11.58
C PHE A 175 -17.10 12.37 -12.88
N GLN A 176 -18.15 11.79 -13.48
CA GLN A 176 -18.03 11.03 -14.72
C GLN A 176 -17.56 11.91 -15.88
N GLN A 177 -18.13 13.13 -16.00
CA GLN A 177 -17.71 14.09 -17.01
C GLN A 177 -16.22 14.47 -16.86
N CYS A 178 -15.74 14.68 -15.63
CA CYS A 178 -14.33 14.95 -15.33
C CYS A 178 -13.44 13.78 -15.78
N LEU A 179 -13.81 12.56 -15.42
CA LEU A 179 -13.05 11.36 -15.75
C LEU A 179 -13.03 11.09 -17.26
N ASP A 180 -14.20 11.16 -17.93
CA ASP A 180 -14.32 10.91 -19.37
C ASP A 180 -13.57 11.97 -20.22
N SER A 181 -13.42 13.17 -19.70
CA SER A 181 -12.67 14.24 -20.38
C SER A 181 -11.15 14.11 -20.22
N GLY A 182 -10.67 13.27 -19.31
CA GLY A 182 -9.24 13.18 -18.96
C GLY A 182 -8.69 14.48 -18.37
N GLU A 183 -9.51 15.21 -17.61
CA GLU A 183 -9.19 16.55 -17.10
C GLU A 183 -7.87 16.56 -16.31
N PHE A 184 -7.59 15.50 -15.56
CA PHE A 184 -6.40 15.38 -14.71
C PHE A 184 -5.30 14.51 -15.30
N LYS A 185 -5.41 14.13 -16.57
CA LYS A 185 -4.34 13.34 -17.22
C LYS A 185 -2.99 14.04 -17.17
N ASN A 186 -2.94 15.35 -17.41
CA ASN A 186 -1.70 16.12 -17.38
C ASN A 186 -1.11 16.19 -15.96
N GLU A 187 -1.95 16.15 -14.91
CA GLU A 187 -1.47 16.14 -13.52
C GLU A 187 -0.78 14.81 -13.20
N VAL A 188 -1.40 13.69 -13.57
CA VAL A 188 -0.79 12.36 -13.42
C VAL A 188 0.51 12.25 -14.24
N GLU A 189 0.53 12.78 -15.47
CA GLU A 189 1.76 12.80 -16.30
C GLU A 189 2.88 13.66 -15.69
N LYS A 190 2.54 14.76 -15.02
CA LYS A 190 3.48 15.62 -14.30
C LYS A 190 4.11 14.86 -13.12
N ASP A 191 3.31 14.13 -12.35
CA ASP A 191 3.77 13.30 -11.26
C ASP A 191 4.73 12.21 -11.73
N LEU A 192 4.40 11.52 -12.83
CA LEU A 192 5.28 10.54 -13.47
C LEU A 192 6.63 11.17 -13.86
N ALA A 193 6.61 12.39 -14.42
CA ALA A 193 7.83 13.09 -14.80
C ALA A 193 8.67 13.50 -13.59
N ASP A 194 8.02 13.93 -12.51
CA ASP A 194 8.70 14.30 -11.27
C ASP A 194 9.26 13.09 -10.52
N ALA A 195 8.51 11.98 -10.49
CA ALA A 195 9.00 10.70 -9.96
C ALA A 195 10.30 10.29 -10.65
N ALA A 196 10.36 10.41 -11.98
CA ALA A 196 11.58 10.11 -12.74
C ALA A 196 12.76 11.02 -12.35
N LYS A 197 12.54 12.33 -12.15
CA LYS A 197 13.57 13.31 -11.74
C LYS A 197 14.18 12.98 -10.38
N VAL A 198 13.37 12.49 -9.43
CA VAL A 198 13.81 12.15 -8.07
C VAL A 198 14.20 10.67 -7.94
N GLY A 199 14.19 9.93 -9.03
CA GLY A 199 14.56 8.51 -9.07
C GLY A 199 13.57 7.60 -8.33
N ALA A 200 12.29 7.95 -8.27
CA ALA A 200 11.22 7.06 -7.86
C ALA A 200 10.84 6.17 -9.04
N THR A 201 11.51 5.03 -9.17
CA THR A 201 11.38 4.11 -10.32
C THR A 201 10.44 2.93 -10.07
N GLY A 202 9.77 2.91 -8.92
CA GLY A 202 8.82 1.87 -8.53
C GLY A 202 8.02 2.31 -7.30
N THR A 203 6.95 1.59 -7.02
CA THR A 203 5.97 1.96 -6.01
C THR A 203 5.86 0.95 -4.86
N PRO A 204 5.58 1.41 -3.65
CA PRO A 204 5.64 2.80 -3.24
C PRO A 204 7.08 3.31 -3.08
N THR A 205 7.33 4.59 -3.35
CA THR A 205 8.58 5.26 -3.03
C THR A 205 8.29 6.52 -2.22
N PHE A 206 8.93 6.64 -1.06
CA PHE A 206 8.68 7.74 -0.14
C PHE A 206 9.89 8.65 0.01
N PHE A 207 9.62 9.91 0.33
CA PHE A 207 10.63 10.89 0.72
C PHE A 207 10.19 11.59 2.00
N ILE A 208 11.05 11.61 3.02
CA ILE A 208 10.75 12.23 4.32
C ILE A 208 11.74 13.35 4.59
N GLY A 209 11.24 14.56 4.77
CA GLY A 209 12.05 15.75 5.00
C GLY A 209 11.37 16.73 5.94
N ARG A 210 12.15 17.74 6.42
CA ARG A 210 11.57 18.89 7.10
C ARG A 210 10.76 19.70 6.09
N SER A 211 9.59 20.17 6.50
CA SER A 211 8.76 21.05 5.69
C SER A 211 9.46 22.40 5.51
N THR A 212 9.36 22.96 4.32
CA THR A 212 9.93 24.24 3.93
C THR A 212 8.82 25.18 3.44
N ALA A 213 9.11 26.48 3.42
CA ALA A 213 8.14 27.47 2.96
C ALA A 213 7.91 27.42 1.44
N ASP A 214 8.90 26.98 0.68
CA ASP A 214 8.84 26.83 -0.78
C ASP A 214 8.28 25.46 -1.22
N GLY A 215 7.95 24.58 -0.26
CA GLY A 215 7.42 23.25 -0.55
C GLY A 215 8.44 22.23 -1.07
N VAL A 216 9.75 22.58 -1.11
CA VAL A 216 10.79 21.64 -1.54
C VAL A 216 11.52 21.07 -0.32
N ILE A 217 11.41 19.77 -0.10
CA ILE A 217 12.07 19.09 1.02
C ILE A 217 13.40 18.47 0.62
N ASP A 218 14.34 18.42 1.56
CA ASP A 218 15.51 17.53 1.48
C ASP A 218 15.12 16.16 2.04
N GLY A 219 14.61 15.30 1.13
CA GLY A 219 13.95 14.04 1.47
C GLY A 219 14.93 12.87 1.62
N ILE A 220 14.80 12.13 2.72
CA ILE A 220 15.41 10.79 2.86
C ILE A 220 14.50 9.81 2.14
N LYS A 221 15.06 9.07 1.18
CA LYS A 221 14.33 8.13 0.35
C LYS A 221 14.09 6.80 1.07
N ILE A 222 12.86 6.29 1.01
CA ILE A 222 12.47 4.93 1.41
C ILE A 222 11.84 4.26 0.21
N VAL A 223 12.27 3.03 -0.11
CA VAL A 223 11.74 2.27 -1.26
C VAL A 223 10.94 1.07 -0.76
N GLY A 224 9.76 0.89 -1.34
CA GLY A 224 8.88 -0.24 -1.07
C GLY A 224 8.09 -0.13 0.24
N ALA A 225 7.18 -1.06 0.46
CA ALA A 225 6.34 -1.13 1.65
C ALA A 225 7.15 -1.58 2.88
N GLN A 226 7.94 -0.65 3.41
CA GLN A 226 8.74 -0.88 4.62
C GLN A 226 7.85 -0.89 5.87
N PRO A 227 8.27 -1.54 6.97
CA PRO A 227 7.53 -1.54 8.22
C PRO A 227 7.51 -0.15 8.85
N PHE A 228 6.52 0.12 9.69
CA PHE A 228 6.36 1.39 10.41
C PHE A 228 7.64 1.86 11.13
N SER A 229 8.42 0.94 11.68
CA SER A 229 9.68 1.26 12.38
C SER A 229 10.70 1.99 11.51
N ALA A 230 10.73 1.72 10.20
CA ALA A 230 11.64 2.41 9.28
C ALA A 230 11.26 3.90 9.11
N PHE A 231 9.97 4.18 8.95
CA PHE A 231 9.44 5.56 8.89
C PHE A 231 9.63 6.28 10.22
N LYS A 232 9.27 5.61 11.32
CA LYS A 232 9.41 6.15 12.68
C LYS A 232 10.82 6.62 12.98
N ALA A 233 11.83 5.84 12.63
CA ALA A 233 13.23 6.18 12.89
C ALA A 233 13.63 7.53 12.24
N ILE A 234 13.24 7.74 10.97
CA ILE A 234 13.54 8.96 10.23
C ILE A 234 12.71 10.15 10.74
N ILE A 235 11.42 9.94 10.97
CA ILE A 235 10.53 11.00 11.43
C ILE A 235 10.97 11.51 12.81
N ASP A 236 11.23 10.59 13.76
CA ASP A 236 11.64 10.96 15.12
C ASP A 236 13.01 11.67 15.14
N GLU A 237 13.92 11.29 14.25
CA GLU A 237 15.20 12.00 14.09
C GLU A 237 14.98 13.43 13.59
N LYS A 238 14.13 13.60 12.59
CA LYS A 238 13.88 14.94 12.01
C LYS A 238 13.01 15.85 12.88
N LEU A 239 12.29 15.30 13.86
CA LEU A 239 11.49 16.06 14.82
C LEU A 239 12.34 16.65 15.98
N LYS A 240 13.53 16.14 16.20
CA LYS A 240 14.50 16.70 17.18
C LYS A 240 15.04 18.05 16.70
#